data_e1f4b1f020efb85f7afe2de79556421b
#
_entry.id   e1f4b1f020efb85f7afe2de79556421b
#
_cell.length_a   1.000
_cell.length_b   1.000
_cell.length_c   1.000
_cell.angle_alpha   90.00
_cell.angle_beta   90.00
_cell.angle_gamma   90.00
#
_symmetry.space_group_name_H-M   'P 1'
#
loop_
_entity.id
_entity.type
_entity.pdbx_description
1 polymer ?
#
loop_
_entity_poly.entity_id
_entity_poly.type
_entity_poly.pdbx_seq_one_letter_code
_entity_poly.pdbx_strand_id
1 'polypeptide(L)'
;SFKDMLDKLLGIRQNHTYGPQIDYFDHPNCIGWVCQGDQDHPKGLAAVISNSDEGYKDMDMGQLNAGKMFIDATGNRQDQVLLNETGWGRFPVNAGSLSVWIESA
;
A
#
# COMPACT_ATOMS: atom_id res chain seq x y z
N SER A 1 -14.46 -12.51 -0.33
CA SER A 1 -15.20 -11.50 0.45
C SER A 1 -14.25 -10.47 1.04
N PHE A 2 -14.81 -9.38 1.53
CA PHE A 2 -14.03 -8.32 2.18
C PHE A 2 -13.28 -8.85 3.39
N LYS A 3 -13.91 -9.73 4.16
CA LYS A 3 -13.27 -10.33 5.34
C LYS A 3 -12.03 -11.13 4.94
N ASP A 4 -12.13 -11.91 3.85
CA ASP A 4 -11.00 -12.70 3.37
C ASP A 4 -9.86 -11.81 2.94
N MET A 5 -10.17 -10.72 2.25
CA MET A 5 -9.17 -9.74 1.83
C MET A 5 -8.52 -9.07 3.03
N LEU A 6 -9.30 -8.74 4.05
CA LEU A 6 -8.79 -8.12 5.26
C LEU A 6 -7.87 -9.08 6.03
N ASP A 7 -8.25 -10.34 6.13
CA ASP A 7 -7.42 -11.35 6.79
C ASP A 7 -6.08 -11.52 6.05
N LYS A 8 -6.13 -11.52 4.73
CA LYS A 8 -4.91 -11.60 3.92
C LYS A 8 -4.01 -10.38 4.15
N LEU A 9 -4.60 -9.20 4.22
CA LEU A 9 -3.87 -7.97 4.48
C LEU A 9 -3.19 -8.00 5.85
N LEU A 10 -3.88 -8.46 6.87
CA LEU A 10 -3.33 -8.59 8.21
C LEU A 10 -2.19 -9.60 8.25
N GLY A 11 -2.28 -10.68 7.48
CA GLY A 11 -1.20 -11.66 7.37
C GLY A 11 0.05 -11.06 6.73
N ILE A 12 -0.13 -10.28 5.68
CA ILE A 12 0.98 -9.56 5.05
C ILE A 12 1.62 -8.61 6.05
N ARG A 13 0.79 -7.88 6.81
CA ARG A 13 1.27 -6.93 7.82
C ARG A 13 2.14 -7.62 8.87
N GLN A 14 1.77 -8.82 9.30
CA GLN A 14 2.53 -9.57 10.30
C GLN A 14 3.89 -10.03 9.78
N ASN A 15 4.00 -10.33 8.49
CA ASN A 15 5.16 -11.03 7.95
C ASN A 15 6.15 -10.12 7.22
N HIS A 16 5.72 -8.91 6.82
CA HIS A 16 6.51 -8.08 5.91
C HIS A 16 6.68 -6.64 6.35
N THR A 17 6.52 -6.35 7.64
CA THR A 17 6.56 -4.97 8.13
C THR A 17 7.88 -4.64 8.82
N TYR A 18 8.60 -3.69 8.24
CA TYR A 18 9.81 -3.13 8.79
C TYR A 18 9.69 -1.61 8.85
N GLY A 19 10.23 -1.01 9.91
CA GLY A 19 10.21 0.43 10.08
C GLY A 19 8.85 0.97 10.49
N PRO A 20 8.65 2.29 10.38
CA PRO A 20 7.40 2.92 10.79
C PRO A 20 6.19 2.40 10.00
N GLN A 21 5.09 2.19 10.70
CA GLN A 21 3.82 1.79 10.12
C GLN A 21 2.80 2.91 10.31
N ILE A 22 2.03 3.20 9.26
CA ILE A 22 0.98 4.21 9.29
C ILE A 22 -0.30 3.59 8.76
N ASP A 23 -1.38 3.70 9.53
CA ASP A 23 -2.69 3.18 9.16
C ASP A 23 -3.56 4.32 8.65
N TYR A 24 -4.32 4.05 7.58
CA TYR A 24 -5.23 4.99 6.94
C TYR A 24 -6.63 4.38 6.94
N PHE A 25 -7.29 4.40 8.10
CA PHE A 25 -8.61 3.79 8.28
C PHE A 25 -9.69 4.86 8.41
N ASP A 26 -9.50 5.99 7.78
CA ASP A 26 -10.38 7.15 7.85
C ASP A 26 -11.61 7.04 6.95
N HIS A 27 -11.67 6.03 6.10
CA HIS A 27 -12.82 5.83 5.20
C HIS A 27 -13.32 4.40 5.34
N PRO A 28 -14.64 4.20 5.61
CA PRO A 28 -15.15 2.85 5.91
C PRO A 28 -15.10 1.88 4.73
N ASN A 29 -15.08 2.38 3.51
CA ASN A 29 -15.09 1.53 2.31
C ASN A 29 -13.75 1.43 1.61
N CYS A 30 -12.76 2.20 2.04
CA CYS A 30 -11.43 2.18 1.42
C CYS A 30 -10.41 2.45 2.50
N ILE A 31 -9.67 1.43 2.87
CA ILE A 31 -8.65 1.52 3.92
C ILE A 31 -7.28 1.17 3.36
N GLY A 32 -6.25 1.67 4.00
CA GLY A 32 -4.88 1.36 3.60
C GLY A 32 -3.94 1.42 4.78
N TRP A 33 -2.74 0.89 4.59
CA TRP A 33 -1.65 1.05 5.54
C TRP A 33 -0.33 0.95 4.79
N VAL A 34 0.70 1.55 5.39
CA VAL A 34 2.04 1.49 4.83
C VAL A 34 3.02 1.00 5.88
N CYS A 35 4.07 0.34 5.41
CA CYS A 35 5.25 0.03 6.17
C CYS A 35 6.41 0.68 5.43
N GLN A 36 7.03 1.68 6.06
CA GLN A 36 7.97 2.57 5.35
C GLN A 36 9.35 1.93 5.12
N GLY A 37 9.65 0.84 5.82
CA GLY A 37 10.97 0.26 5.80
C GLY A 37 11.92 0.97 6.78
N ASP A 38 13.13 0.46 6.93
CA ASP A 38 14.17 1.08 7.74
C ASP A 38 15.53 0.93 7.05
N GLN A 39 16.60 1.32 7.73
CA GLN A 39 17.95 1.28 7.13
C GLN A 39 18.40 -0.12 6.79
N ASP A 40 17.99 -1.11 7.60
CA ASP A 40 18.35 -2.51 7.38
C ASP A 40 17.41 -3.19 6.37
N HIS A 41 16.17 -2.68 6.28
CA HIS A 41 15.14 -3.21 5.38
C HIS A 41 14.48 -2.03 4.65
N PRO A 42 15.17 -1.45 3.64
CA PRO A 42 14.71 -0.21 3.02
C PRO A 42 13.48 -0.35 2.12
N LYS A 43 13.08 -1.57 1.82
CA LYS A 43 11.91 -1.79 0.95
C LYS A 43 10.64 -1.62 1.75
N GLY A 44 9.83 -0.65 1.35
CA GLY A 44 8.53 -0.42 1.96
C GLY A 44 7.43 -1.17 1.24
N LEU A 45 6.24 -1.10 1.83
CA LEU A 45 5.06 -1.76 1.29
C LEU A 45 3.83 -0.90 1.59
N ALA A 46 2.97 -0.73 0.59
CA ALA A 46 1.70 -0.02 0.75
C ALA A 46 0.57 -0.94 0.35
N ALA A 47 -0.39 -1.13 1.23
CA ALA A 47 -1.54 -1.98 0.95
C ALA A 47 -2.81 -1.15 1.01
N VAL A 48 -3.74 -1.42 0.09
CA VAL A 48 -5.02 -0.74 0.03
C VAL A 48 -6.11 -1.74 -0.33
N ILE A 49 -7.26 -1.60 0.32
CA ILE A 49 -8.38 -2.51 0.15
C ILE A 49 -9.66 -1.70 0.02
N SER A 50 -10.48 -2.05 -0.97
CA SER A 50 -11.79 -1.42 -1.16
C SER A 50 -12.90 -2.45 -0.99
N ASN A 51 -13.88 -2.09 -0.18
CA ASN A 51 -15.08 -2.88 0.07
C ASN A 51 -16.21 -2.53 -0.92
N SER A 52 -16.01 -1.51 -1.73
CA SER A 52 -17.09 -0.93 -2.53
C SER A 52 -16.58 -0.61 -3.93
N ASP A 53 -16.53 0.66 -4.29
CA ASP A 53 -16.15 1.10 -5.62
C ASP A 53 -14.63 1.19 -5.76
N GLU A 54 -14.17 1.31 -7.01
CA GLU A 54 -12.79 1.65 -7.28
C GLU A 54 -12.43 2.96 -6.56
N GLY A 55 -11.25 2.99 -5.96
CA GLY A 55 -10.82 4.15 -5.21
C GLY A 55 -9.32 4.26 -5.14
N TYR A 56 -8.86 5.12 -4.26
CA TYR A 56 -7.43 5.30 -4.00
C TYR A 56 -7.20 5.79 -2.58
N LYS A 57 -5.95 5.67 -2.14
CA LYS A 57 -5.49 6.26 -0.88
C LYS A 57 -4.19 7.03 -1.15
N ASP A 58 -4.13 8.26 -0.67
CA ASP A 58 -2.87 9.00 -0.62
C ASP A 58 -2.14 8.60 0.65
N MET A 59 -0.96 8.04 0.50
CA MET A 59 -0.23 7.48 1.63
C MET A 59 1.24 7.90 1.60
N ASP A 60 1.82 8.08 2.79
CA ASP A 60 3.20 8.49 2.98
C ASP A 60 4.09 7.27 3.18
N MET A 61 4.93 6.99 2.19
CA MET A 61 5.91 5.90 2.26
C MET A 61 7.22 6.30 2.92
N GLY A 62 7.33 7.56 3.34
CA GLY A 62 8.54 8.07 3.96
C GLY A 62 9.60 8.52 2.98
N GLN A 63 10.52 9.35 3.44
CA GLN A 63 11.53 9.96 2.60
C GLN A 63 12.50 8.95 1.99
N LEU A 64 12.70 7.80 2.63
CA LEU A 64 13.53 6.72 2.09
C LEU A 64 13.01 6.21 0.75
N ASN A 65 11.72 6.35 0.51
CA ASN A 65 11.07 5.87 -0.72
C ASN A 65 10.78 6.99 -1.72
N ALA A 66 11.22 8.20 -1.45
CA ALA A 66 11.00 9.35 -2.34
C ALA A 66 11.53 9.06 -3.74
N GLY A 67 10.74 9.39 -4.75
CA GLY A 67 11.12 9.22 -6.15
C GLY A 67 11.10 7.79 -6.67
N LYS A 68 10.73 6.82 -5.85
CA LYS A 68 10.67 5.42 -6.27
C LYS A 68 9.37 5.10 -6.97
N MET A 69 9.41 4.08 -7.84
CA MET A 69 8.25 3.58 -8.57
C MET A 69 7.74 2.33 -7.89
N PHE A 70 6.43 2.27 -7.66
CA PHE A 70 5.79 1.12 -7.02
C PHE A 70 4.85 0.44 -8.01
N ILE A 71 4.76 -0.88 -7.92
CA ILE A 71 3.87 -1.71 -8.73
C ILE A 71 2.97 -2.54 -7.82
N ASP A 72 1.83 -2.98 -8.37
CA ASP A 72 0.88 -3.81 -7.63
C ASP A 72 1.32 -5.28 -7.69
N ALA A 73 1.79 -5.80 -6.56
CA ALA A 73 2.27 -7.17 -6.46
C ALA A 73 1.15 -8.20 -6.61
N THR A 74 -0.11 -7.80 -6.41
CA THR A 74 -1.24 -8.73 -6.60
C THR A 74 -1.56 -8.95 -8.08
N GLY A 75 -1.11 -8.05 -8.95
CA GLY A 75 -1.42 -8.10 -10.37
C GLY A 75 -2.82 -7.62 -10.73
N ASN A 76 -3.59 -7.14 -9.76
CA ASN A 76 -4.95 -6.66 -10.02
C ASN A 76 -4.97 -5.36 -10.82
N ARG A 77 -3.91 -4.58 -10.74
CA ARG A 77 -3.77 -3.35 -11.53
C ARG A 77 -2.41 -3.35 -12.22
N GLN A 78 -2.38 -2.73 -13.40
CA GLN A 78 -1.15 -2.58 -14.19
C GLN A 78 -0.53 -1.21 -14.02
N ASP A 79 -1.12 -0.36 -13.20
CA ASP A 79 -0.64 1.00 -12.96
C ASP A 79 0.72 0.96 -12.26
N GLN A 80 1.45 2.05 -12.41
CA GLN A 80 2.66 2.31 -11.65
C GLN A 80 2.45 3.56 -10.82
N VAL A 81 2.92 3.56 -9.58
CA VAL A 81 2.81 4.70 -8.69
C VAL A 81 4.20 5.28 -8.46
N LEU A 82 4.41 6.50 -8.96
CA LEU A 82 5.65 7.22 -8.74
C LEU A 82 5.50 8.11 -7.51
N LEU A 83 6.30 7.85 -6.50
CA LEU A 83 6.28 8.64 -5.28
C LEU A 83 6.93 10.01 -5.52
N ASN A 84 6.42 11.03 -4.85
CA ASN A 84 6.96 12.37 -4.98
C ASN A 84 8.25 12.53 -4.17
N GLU A 85 8.76 13.76 -4.11
CA GLU A 85 10.03 14.07 -3.46
C GLU A 85 10.00 13.91 -1.94
N THR A 86 8.81 13.77 -1.34
CA THR A 86 8.65 13.55 0.09
C THR A 86 8.21 12.14 0.44
N GLY A 87 7.99 11.28 -0.57
CA GLY A 87 7.61 9.89 -0.36
C GLY A 87 6.12 9.62 -0.37
N TRP A 88 5.30 10.62 -0.72
CA TRP A 88 3.84 10.43 -0.85
C TRP A 88 3.48 9.88 -2.22
N GLY A 89 2.49 9.01 -2.26
CA GLY A 89 1.94 8.47 -3.49
C GLY A 89 0.45 8.24 -3.38
N ARG A 90 -0.21 8.20 -4.53
CA ARG A 90 -1.64 7.89 -4.63
C ARG A 90 -1.78 6.45 -5.10
N PHE A 91 -2.24 5.59 -4.23
CA PHE A 91 -2.30 4.16 -4.47
C PHE A 91 -3.73 3.75 -4.80
N PRO A 92 -4.01 3.40 -6.07
CA PRO A 92 -5.36 3.00 -6.48
C PRO A 92 -5.66 1.55 -6.12
N VAL A 93 -6.96 1.23 -6.08
CA VAL A 93 -7.44 -0.13 -5.84
C VAL A 93 -8.73 -0.34 -6.63
N ASN A 94 -8.91 -1.55 -7.17
CA ASN A 94 -10.14 -1.90 -7.88
C ASN A 94 -11.30 -2.08 -6.90
N ALA A 95 -12.52 -1.95 -7.43
CA ALA A 95 -13.73 -2.17 -6.65
C ALA A 95 -13.73 -3.55 -6.00
N GLY A 96 -14.05 -3.62 -4.71
CA GLY A 96 -14.13 -4.88 -3.97
C GLY A 96 -12.84 -5.71 -4.00
N SER A 97 -11.69 -5.06 -4.03
CA SER A 97 -10.41 -5.73 -4.25
C SER A 97 -9.33 -5.24 -3.30
N LEU A 98 -8.18 -5.87 -3.39
CA LEU A 98 -6.96 -5.56 -2.63
C LEU A 98 -5.82 -5.32 -3.60
N SER A 99 -5.01 -4.31 -3.34
CA SER A 99 -3.75 -4.11 -4.04
C SER A 99 -2.62 -3.94 -3.03
N VAL A 100 -1.48 -4.55 -3.30
CA VAL A 100 -0.30 -4.47 -2.46
C VAL A 100 0.83 -3.88 -3.31
N TRP A 101 1.22 -2.66 -2.98
CA TRP A 101 2.19 -1.90 -3.77
C TRP A 101 3.58 -2.07 -3.20
N ILE A 102 4.50 -2.52 -4.04
CA ILE A 102 5.90 -2.73 -3.67
C ILE A 102 6.81 -1.99 -4.65
N GLU A 103 8.03 -1.72 -4.23
CA GLU A 103 9.00 -1.07 -5.08
C GLU A 103 9.28 -1.91 -6.33
N SER A 104 9.23 -1.26 -7.49
CA SER A 104 9.62 -1.88 -8.76
C SER A 104 11.11 -2.09 -8.78
N ALA A 105 11.52 -3.30 -9.10
CA ALA A 105 12.96 -3.65 -9.16
C ALA A 105 13.69 -2.91 -10.27
#